data_7010b24dbeb46e4000f205ebd43a4ca0
#
_entry.id   7010b24dbeb46e4000f205ebd43a4ca0
#
_cell.length_a   1.000
_cell.length_b   1.000
_cell.length_c   1.000
_cell.angle_alpha   90.00
_cell.angle_beta   90.00
_cell.angle_gamma   90.00
#
_symmetry.space_group_name_H-M   'P 1'
#
loop_
_entity.id
_entity.type
_entity.pdbx_description
1 polymer ?
#
loop_
_entity_poly.entity_id
_entity_poly.type
_entity_poly.pdbx_seq_one_letter_code
_entity_poly.pdbx_strand_id
1 'polypeptide(L)'
;MKFKHLFENWNLTGLKIKTSFLEMEWKPQAADKDAAWELYVELLTRVTTQALEPEEGTEEAALSSIHSLFKTTREVLKHHGRECVEFSKVAVIILNQVVRPFTSKWHQRIENGTLNDEACQEFRANLLVLQERLISYTHMLSEIAGVEDITSLESEENA
;
A
#
# COMPACT_ATOMS: atom_id res chain seq x y z
N MET A 1 6.59 3.73 -21.35
CA MET A 1 5.28 3.60 -20.68
C MET A 1 5.01 4.88 -19.89
N LYS A 2 3.78 5.35 -19.90
CA LYS A 2 3.38 6.52 -19.11
C LYS A 2 2.97 6.12 -17.70
N PHE A 3 3.08 7.05 -16.73
CA PHE A 3 2.64 6.80 -15.35
C PHE A 3 1.18 6.31 -15.26
N LYS A 4 0.29 6.83 -16.11
CA LYS A 4 -1.12 6.39 -16.11
C LYS A 4 -1.27 4.89 -16.34
N HIS A 5 -0.44 4.28 -17.19
CA HIS A 5 -0.50 2.85 -17.46
C HIS A 5 -0.07 2.02 -16.24
N LEU A 6 0.88 2.53 -15.45
CA LEU A 6 1.30 1.88 -14.22
C LEU A 6 0.14 1.77 -13.21
N PHE A 7 -0.63 2.85 -13.05
CA PHE A 7 -1.81 2.84 -12.18
C PHE A 7 -2.96 2.01 -12.73
N GLU A 8 -3.23 2.12 -14.03
CA GLU A 8 -4.31 1.39 -14.70
C GLU A 8 -4.07 -0.12 -14.70
N ASN A 9 -2.84 -0.57 -15.00
CA ASN A 9 -2.48 -1.98 -15.05
C ASN A 9 -2.75 -2.72 -13.74
N TRP A 10 -2.63 -2.01 -12.62
CA TRP A 10 -2.85 -2.58 -11.29
C TRP A 10 -4.15 -2.11 -10.64
N ASN A 11 -5.06 -1.61 -11.45
CA ASN A 11 -6.41 -1.22 -11.01
C ASN A 11 -6.41 -0.20 -9.85
N LEU A 12 -5.40 0.64 -9.78
CA LEU A 12 -5.29 1.74 -8.82
C LEU A 12 -5.97 3.00 -9.41
N THR A 13 -7.28 2.90 -9.58
CA THR A 13 -8.10 3.96 -10.15
C THR A 13 -8.81 4.78 -9.07
N GLY A 14 -9.49 5.86 -9.47
CA GLY A 14 -10.22 6.72 -8.53
C GLY A 14 -9.33 7.66 -7.72
N LEU A 15 -8.04 7.73 -8.03
CA LEU A 15 -7.10 8.63 -7.38
C LEU A 15 -7.12 10.01 -8.02
N LYS A 16 -6.96 11.06 -7.21
CA LYS A 16 -6.90 12.45 -7.67
C LYS A 16 -5.47 12.79 -8.04
N ILE A 17 -5.13 12.58 -9.30
CA ILE A 17 -3.77 12.79 -9.83
C ILE A 17 -3.84 13.78 -10.99
N LYS A 18 -2.88 14.72 -11.05
CA LYS A 18 -2.78 15.67 -12.16
C LYS A 18 -2.60 14.92 -13.48
N THR A 19 -3.42 15.25 -14.47
CA THR A 19 -3.34 14.66 -15.82
C THR A 19 -1.95 14.84 -16.44
N SER A 20 -1.33 16.00 -16.24
CA SER A 20 0.02 16.28 -16.72
C SER A 20 1.05 15.29 -16.17
N PHE A 21 0.93 14.89 -14.91
CA PHE A 21 1.79 13.87 -14.31
C PHE A 21 1.53 12.49 -14.92
N LEU A 22 0.27 12.10 -15.06
CA LEU A 22 -0.12 10.80 -15.62
C LEU A 22 0.36 10.62 -17.07
N GLU A 23 0.49 11.69 -17.83
CA GLU A 23 0.98 11.67 -19.22
C GLU A 23 2.52 11.66 -19.32
N MET A 24 3.24 11.86 -18.21
CA MET A 24 4.70 11.78 -18.21
C MET A 24 5.20 10.34 -18.43
N GLU A 25 6.34 10.23 -19.08
CA GLU A 25 7.01 8.94 -19.25
C GLU A 25 7.51 8.40 -17.90
N TRP A 26 7.23 7.13 -17.66
CA TRP A 26 7.79 6.37 -16.56
C TRP A 26 9.19 5.90 -16.94
N LYS A 27 10.20 6.44 -16.29
CA LYS A 27 11.62 6.14 -16.57
C LYS A 27 12.36 5.77 -15.28
N PRO A 28 12.11 4.57 -14.71
CA PRO A 28 12.75 4.16 -13.48
C PRO A 28 14.26 3.93 -13.68
N GLN A 29 15.02 4.38 -12.68
CA GLN A 29 16.44 4.08 -12.54
C GLN A 29 16.65 2.86 -11.64
N ALA A 30 17.90 2.41 -11.49
CA ALA A 30 18.23 1.29 -10.61
C ALA A 30 17.77 1.55 -9.17
N ALA A 31 17.95 2.78 -8.66
CA ALA A 31 17.51 3.14 -7.31
C ALA A 31 15.98 3.06 -7.13
N ASP A 32 15.19 3.36 -8.16
CA ASP A 32 13.74 3.19 -8.14
C ASP A 32 13.35 1.72 -7.98
N LYS A 33 14.03 0.84 -8.70
CA LYS A 33 13.80 -0.60 -8.65
C LYS A 33 14.20 -1.19 -7.30
N ASP A 34 15.32 -0.75 -6.74
CA ASP A 34 15.80 -1.18 -5.43
C ASP A 34 14.86 -0.71 -4.31
N ALA A 35 14.40 0.53 -4.37
CA ALA A 35 13.42 1.06 -3.43
C ALA A 35 12.09 0.29 -3.49
N ALA A 36 11.61 0.01 -4.69
CA ALA A 36 10.40 -0.80 -4.88
C ALA A 36 10.56 -2.22 -4.33
N TRP A 37 11.71 -2.83 -4.51
CA TRP A 37 12.03 -4.14 -3.93
C TRP A 37 11.97 -4.15 -2.41
N GLU A 38 12.62 -3.18 -1.75
CA GLU A 38 12.60 -3.09 -0.29
C GLU A 38 11.17 -2.93 0.24
N LEU A 39 10.38 -2.07 -0.37
CA LEU A 39 9.00 -1.87 0.06
C LEU A 39 8.12 -3.09 -0.24
N TYR A 40 8.36 -3.78 -1.36
CA TYR A 40 7.71 -5.03 -1.71
C TYR A 40 7.88 -6.08 -0.62
N VAL A 41 9.11 -6.29 -0.16
CA VAL A 41 9.42 -7.23 0.93
C VAL A 41 8.68 -6.86 2.22
N GLU A 42 8.60 -5.57 2.53
CA GLU A 42 7.90 -5.08 3.71
C GLU A 42 6.39 -5.36 3.68
N LEU A 43 5.77 -5.34 2.50
CA LEU A 43 4.33 -5.55 2.36
C LEU A 43 3.93 -7.03 2.32
N LEU A 44 4.82 -7.93 1.92
CA LEU A 44 4.50 -9.34 1.70
C LEU A 44 4.02 -10.07 2.96
N THR A 45 4.52 -9.69 4.14
CA THR A 45 4.28 -10.40 5.39
C THR A 45 3.50 -9.59 6.43
N ARG A 46 2.96 -8.45 6.03
CA ARG A 46 2.16 -7.59 6.92
C ARG A 46 0.66 -7.79 6.69
N VAL A 47 -0.13 -7.29 7.62
CA VAL A 47 -1.58 -7.20 7.49
C VAL A 47 -2.04 -6.36 6.28
N THR A 48 -1.11 -5.68 5.62
CA THR A 48 -1.34 -4.98 4.35
C THR A 48 -1.79 -5.91 3.23
N THR A 49 -1.31 -7.16 3.24
CA THR A 49 -1.62 -8.16 2.22
C THR A 49 -2.10 -9.48 2.82
N GLN A 50 -1.94 -9.66 4.13
CA GLN A 50 -2.33 -10.88 4.83
C GLN A 50 -3.68 -10.69 5.53
N ALA A 51 -4.59 -11.63 5.31
CA ALA A 51 -5.92 -11.58 5.90
C ALA A 51 -5.85 -11.58 7.43
N LEU A 52 -6.71 -10.77 8.05
CA LEU A 52 -6.94 -10.78 9.50
C LEU A 52 -8.17 -11.63 9.79
N GLU A 53 -7.94 -12.82 10.32
CA GLU A 53 -9.04 -13.73 10.68
C GLU A 53 -9.90 -13.13 11.80
N PRO A 54 -11.23 -13.43 11.82
CA PRO A 54 -12.15 -12.79 12.77
C PRO A 54 -11.78 -12.94 14.23
N GLU A 55 -11.16 -14.07 14.60
CA GLU A 55 -10.78 -14.41 15.97
C GLU A 55 -9.33 -14.02 16.29
N GLU A 56 -8.61 -13.47 15.33
CA GLU A 56 -7.19 -13.18 15.45
C GLU A 56 -6.90 -11.68 15.40
N GLY A 57 -5.86 -11.29 16.14
CA GLY A 57 -5.38 -9.92 16.18
C GLY A 57 -6.34 -8.92 16.80
N THR A 58 -5.90 -7.70 16.89
CA THR A 58 -6.70 -6.57 17.35
C THR A 58 -6.77 -5.49 16.27
N GLU A 59 -7.82 -4.69 16.30
CA GLU A 59 -7.99 -3.55 15.41
C GLU A 59 -6.85 -2.54 15.60
N GLU A 60 -6.44 -2.31 16.83
CA GLU A 60 -5.36 -1.37 17.17
C GLU A 60 -4.00 -1.84 16.62
N ALA A 61 -3.69 -3.14 16.75
CA ALA A 61 -2.47 -3.71 16.19
C ALA A 61 -2.47 -3.66 14.66
N ALA A 62 -3.59 -3.96 14.02
CA ALA A 62 -3.74 -3.85 12.58
C ALA A 62 -3.57 -2.40 12.10
N LEU A 63 -4.20 -1.45 12.77
CA LEU A 63 -4.05 -0.02 12.47
C LEU A 63 -2.60 0.44 12.62
N SER A 64 -1.93 0.02 13.68
CA SER A 64 -0.52 0.33 13.92
C SER A 64 0.37 -0.20 12.80
N SER A 65 0.12 -1.43 12.36
CA SER A 65 0.84 -2.04 11.24
C SER A 65 0.65 -1.27 9.94
N ILE A 66 -0.59 -0.89 9.62
CA ILE A 66 -0.89 -0.05 8.43
C ILE A 66 -0.20 1.31 8.55
N HIS A 67 -0.32 1.97 9.70
CA HIS A 67 0.28 3.28 9.92
C HIS A 67 1.80 3.25 9.80
N SER A 68 2.43 2.16 10.19
CA SER A 68 3.89 2.00 10.09
C SER A 68 4.42 2.09 8.66
N LEU A 69 3.55 1.95 7.63
CA LEU A 69 3.93 2.12 6.23
C LEU A 69 4.47 3.52 5.94
N PHE A 70 4.00 4.55 6.63
CA PHE A 70 4.52 5.91 6.47
C PHE A 70 5.99 5.99 6.85
N LYS A 71 6.34 5.46 8.02
CA LYS A 71 7.74 5.44 8.48
C LYS A 71 8.61 4.56 7.58
N THR A 72 8.15 3.35 7.30
CA THR A 72 8.87 2.39 6.44
C THR A 72 9.13 2.98 5.07
N THR A 73 8.13 3.58 4.43
CA THR A 73 8.29 4.21 3.12
C THR A 73 9.29 5.37 3.18
N ARG A 74 9.18 6.25 4.20
CA ARG A 74 10.14 7.35 4.36
C ARG A 74 11.58 6.84 4.52
N GLU A 75 11.79 5.78 5.27
CA GLU A 75 13.11 5.18 5.46
C GLU A 75 13.68 4.63 4.15
N VAL A 76 12.86 3.92 3.37
CA VAL A 76 13.25 3.40 2.06
C VAL A 76 13.64 4.54 1.11
N LEU A 77 12.80 5.59 1.01
CA LEU A 77 13.07 6.72 0.12
C LEU A 77 14.31 7.51 0.52
N LYS A 78 14.54 7.67 1.82
CA LYS A 78 15.75 8.35 2.32
C LYS A 78 17.00 7.52 2.10
N HIS A 79 16.92 6.21 2.24
CA HIS A 79 18.03 5.29 2.01
C HIS A 79 18.52 5.34 0.56
N HIS A 80 17.60 5.30 -0.39
CA HIS A 80 17.93 5.34 -1.82
C HIS A 80 18.16 6.74 -2.35
N GLY A 81 17.71 7.77 -1.64
CA GLY A 81 18.01 9.17 -1.94
C GLY A 81 17.29 9.70 -3.18
N ARG A 82 17.85 10.76 -3.77
CA ARG A 82 17.23 11.48 -4.88
C ARG A 82 17.11 10.66 -6.16
N GLU A 83 17.89 9.62 -6.31
CA GLU A 83 17.89 8.77 -7.51
C GLU A 83 16.66 7.87 -7.61
N CYS A 84 15.90 7.70 -6.51
CA CYS A 84 14.61 6.99 -6.54
C CYS A 84 13.39 7.94 -6.65
N VAL A 85 13.55 9.09 -7.29
CA VAL A 85 12.49 10.10 -7.38
C VAL A 85 11.28 9.63 -8.18
N GLU A 86 11.47 8.80 -9.19
CA GLU A 86 10.37 8.27 -9.99
C GLU A 86 9.45 7.38 -9.12
N PHE A 87 10.04 6.46 -8.38
CA PHE A 87 9.30 5.64 -7.42
C PHE A 87 8.68 6.47 -6.29
N SER A 88 9.40 7.50 -5.82
CA SER A 88 8.89 8.39 -4.76
C SER A 88 7.56 9.04 -5.13
N LYS A 89 7.38 9.42 -6.40
CA LYS A 89 6.12 10.00 -6.90
C LYS A 89 4.95 9.02 -6.73
N VAL A 90 5.16 7.77 -7.07
CA VAL A 90 4.15 6.69 -6.90
C VAL A 90 3.88 6.46 -5.41
N ALA A 91 4.91 6.27 -4.61
CA ALA A 91 4.80 5.96 -3.18
C ALA A 91 4.05 7.05 -2.41
N VAL A 92 4.35 8.32 -2.69
CA VAL A 92 3.68 9.47 -2.04
C VAL A 92 2.19 9.51 -2.37
N ILE A 93 1.81 9.24 -3.61
CA ILE A 93 0.39 9.19 -4.01
C ILE A 93 -0.34 8.07 -3.27
N ILE A 94 0.24 6.89 -3.22
CA ILE A 94 -0.37 5.74 -2.52
C ILE A 94 -0.53 6.02 -1.02
N LEU A 95 0.51 6.52 -0.36
CA LEU A 95 0.43 6.84 1.06
C LEU A 95 -0.66 7.88 1.35
N ASN A 96 -0.69 8.96 0.58
CA ASN A 96 -1.59 10.07 0.87
C ASN A 96 -3.04 9.81 0.45
N GLN A 97 -3.29 9.02 -0.58
CA GLN A 97 -4.64 8.83 -1.10
C GLN A 97 -5.24 7.45 -0.82
N VAL A 98 -4.44 6.43 -0.56
CA VAL A 98 -4.93 5.08 -0.25
C VAL A 98 -4.82 4.79 1.25
N VAL A 99 -3.67 5.04 1.85
CA VAL A 99 -3.41 4.66 3.25
C VAL A 99 -3.95 5.71 4.23
N ARG A 100 -3.66 6.99 4.02
CA ARG A 100 -4.00 8.06 4.95
C ARG A 100 -5.50 8.16 5.29
N PRO A 101 -6.44 8.05 4.35
CA PRO A 101 -7.86 8.13 4.71
C PRO A 101 -8.28 7.08 5.73
N PHE A 102 -7.76 5.88 5.63
CA PHE A 102 -8.02 4.80 6.59
C PHE A 102 -7.40 5.10 7.96
N THR A 103 -6.12 5.45 8.01
CA THR A 103 -5.41 5.70 9.27
C THR A 103 -5.97 6.91 9.99
N SER A 104 -6.31 7.98 9.29
CA SER A 104 -6.88 9.19 9.89
C SER A 104 -8.25 8.92 10.52
N LYS A 105 -9.12 8.22 9.80
CA LYS A 105 -10.47 7.86 10.27
C LYS A 105 -10.38 7.03 11.57
N TRP A 106 -9.57 5.97 11.56
CA TRP A 106 -9.55 5.00 12.65
C TRP A 106 -8.73 5.47 13.85
N HIS A 107 -7.66 6.24 13.66
CA HIS A 107 -6.98 6.90 14.77
C HIS A 107 -7.93 7.84 15.53
N GLN A 108 -8.70 8.64 14.81
CA GLN A 108 -9.68 9.54 15.43
C GLN A 108 -10.73 8.77 16.22
N ARG A 109 -11.27 7.68 15.68
CA ARG A 109 -12.29 6.88 16.36
C ARG A 109 -11.74 6.16 17.59
N ILE A 110 -10.51 5.68 17.55
CA ILE A 110 -9.86 5.05 18.70
C ILE A 110 -9.60 6.08 19.80
N GLU A 111 -9.09 7.25 19.46
CA GLU A 111 -8.86 8.34 20.43
C GLU A 111 -10.16 8.79 21.11
N ASN A 112 -11.26 8.79 20.40
CA ASN A 112 -12.58 9.13 20.93
C ASN A 112 -13.23 8.00 21.74
N GLY A 113 -12.58 6.85 21.85
CA GLY A 113 -13.08 5.70 22.63
C GLY A 113 -14.31 5.02 22.03
N THR A 114 -14.49 5.07 20.71
CA THR A 114 -15.71 4.61 20.02
C THR A 114 -15.58 3.22 19.37
N LEU A 115 -14.68 2.36 19.83
CA LEU A 115 -14.54 0.98 19.35
C LEU A 115 -15.50 0.03 20.07
N ASN A 116 -16.78 0.10 19.75
CA ASN A 116 -17.76 -0.93 20.12
C ASN A 116 -17.74 -2.06 19.09
N ASP A 117 -18.55 -3.09 19.28
CA ASP A 117 -18.59 -4.27 18.38
C ASP A 117 -18.94 -3.86 16.93
N GLU A 118 -19.88 -2.92 16.75
CA GLU A 118 -20.26 -2.43 15.43
C GLU A 118 -19.10 -1.68 14.76
N ALA A 119 -18.38 -0.87 15.50
CA ALA A 119 -17.19 -0.16 14.99
C ALA A 119 -16.06 -1.12 14.62
N CYS A 120 -15.85 -2.19 15.39
CA CYS A 120 -14.88 -3.24 15.06
C CYS A 120 -15.25 -3.96 13.75
N GLN A 121 -16.51 -4.26 13.53
CA GLN A 121 -16.99 -4.84 12.27
C GLN A 121 -16.75 -3.89 11.09
N GLU A 122 -17.05 -2.62 11.26
CA GLU A 122 -16.79 -1.59 10.25
C GLU A 122 -15.29 -1.45 9.95
N PHE A 123 -14.46 -1.47 10.97
CA PHE A 123 -13.00 -1.44 10.82
C PHE A 123 -12.53 -2.59 9.93
N ARG A 124 -12.95 -3.82 10.24
CA ARG A 124 -12.53 -5.00 9.49
C ARG A 124 -13.04 -4.98 8.05
N ALA A 125 -14.24 -4.48 7.81
CA ALA A 125 -14.77 -4.27 6.46
C ALA A 125 -13.95 -3.22 5.69
N ASN A 126 -13.61 -2.10 6.32
CA ASN A 126 -12.74 -1.07 5.72
C ASN A 126 -11.33 -1.59 5.47
N LEU A 127 -10.81 -2.43 6.37
CA LEU A 127 -9.49 -3.04 6.21
C LEU A 127 -9.45 -3.95 4.98
N LEU A 128 -10.48 -4.75 4.73
CA LEU A 128 -10.56 -5.60 3.53
C LEU A 128 -10.48 -4.79 2.25
N VAL A 129 -11.21 -3.67 2.18
CA VAL A 129 -11.16 -2.76 1.02
C VAL A 129 -9.76 -2.18 0.83
N LEU A 130 -9.13 -1.74 1.93
CA LEU A 130 -7.75 -1.25 1.90
C LEU A 130 -6.77 -2.33 1.44
N GLN A 131 -6.90 -3.54 1.97
CA GLN A 131 -6.04 -4.67 1.62
C GLN A 131 -6.09 -4.99 0.13
N GLU A 132 -7.26 -4.96 -0.50
CA GLU A 132 -7.38 -5.16 -1.95
C GLU A 132 -6.52 -4.15 -2.72
N ARG A 133 -6.54 -2.88 -2.32
CA ARG A 133 -5.73 -1.84 -2.95
C ARG A 133 -4.23 -2.00 -2.66
N LEU A 134 -3.89 -2.43 -1.47
CA LEU A 134 -2.49 -2.67 -1.08
C LEU A 134 -1.92 -3.94 -1.71
N ILE A 135 -2.75 -4.94 -1.96
CA ILE A 135 -2.38 -6.12 -2.77
C ILE A 135 -2.07 -5.68 -4.21
N SER A 136 -2.94 -4.85 -4.82
CA SER A 136 -2.67 -4.26 -6.13
C SER A 136 -1.37 -3.46 -6.15
N TYR A 137 -1.13 -2.66 -5.12
CA TYR A 137 0.12 -1.91 -4.96
C TYR A 137 1.34 -2.85 -4.83
N THR A 138 1.20 -3.95 -4.10
CA THR A 138 2.28 -4.93 -3.94
C THR A 138 2.63 -5.61 -5.27
N HIS A 139 1.63 -5.95 -6.08
CA HIS A 139 1.85 -6.42 -7.46
C HIS A 139 2.59 -5.37 -8.30
N MET A 140 2.17 -4.12 -8.22
CA MET A 140 2.86 -3.00 -8.91
C MET A 140 4.32 -2.90 -8.47
N LEU A 141 4.62 -3.06 -7.19
CA LEU A 141 5.98 -3.01 -6.66
C LEU A 141 6.86 -4.12 -7.26
N SER A 142 6.33 -5.33 -7.43
CA SER A 142 7.07 -6.41 -8.08
C SER A 142 7.39 -6.08 -9.55
N GLU A 143 6.45 -5.48 -10.26
CA GLU A 143 6.67 -5.02 -11.64
C GLU A 143 7.76 -3.95 -11.70
N ILE A 144 7.70 -2.94 -10.83
CA ILE A 144 8.72 -1.87 -10.77
C ILE A 144 10.08 -2.44 -10.45
N ALA A 145 10.17 -3.33 -9.47
CA ALA A 145 11.42 -3.98 -9.06
C ALA A 145 11.96 -4.95 -10.11
N GLY A 146 11.13 -5.42 -11.03
CA GLY A 146 11.53 -6.38 -12.05
C GLY A 146 11.78 -7.79 -11.49
N VAL A 147 11.02 -8.19 -10.48
CA VAL A 147 11.13 -9.50 -9.82
C VAL A 147 9.91 -10.36 -10.05
N GLU A 148 10.06 -11.67 -9.83
CA GLU A 148 8.92 -12.58 -9.81
C GLU A 148 7.94 -12.17 -8.70
N ASP A 149 6.66 -12.09 -9.05
CA ASP A 149 5.62 -11.71 -8.12
C ASP A 149 5.14 -12.91 -7.30
N ILE A 150 5.41 -12.89 -6.01
CA ILE A 150 5.00 -13.92 -5.06
C ILE A 150 3.89 -13.44 -4.12
N THR A 151 3.25 -12.32 -4.40
CA THR A 151 2.20 -11.73 -3.55
C THR A 151 1.03 -12.70 -3.33
N SER A 152 0.67 -13.49 -4.33
CA SER A 152 -0.46 -14.42 -4.30
C SER A 152 -0.05 -15.89 -4.10
N LEU A 153 1.15 -16.13 -3.60
CA LEU A 153 1.69 -17.48 -3.44
C LEU A 153 0.84 -18.35 -2.49
N GLU A 154 0.27 -17.72 -1.49
CA GLU A 154 -0.55 -18.36 -0.44
C GLU A 154 -2.06 -18.19 -0.67
N SER A 155 -2.47 -17.68 -1.84
CA SER A 155 -3.90 -17.62 -2.13
C SER A 155 -4.42 -19.05 -2.22
N GLU A 156 -5.40 -19.39 -1.36
CA GLU A 156 -6.08 -20.65 -1.45
C GLU A 156 -6.73 -20.78 -2.82
N GLU A 157 -6.20 -21.63 -3.67
CA GLU A 157 -7.00 -22.18 -4.73
C GLU A 157 -8.05 -23.05 -4.04
N ASN A 158 -9.25 -22.52 -3.91
CA ASN A 158 -10.39 -23.33 -3.59
C ASN A 158 -10.57 -24.35 -4.70
N ALA A 159 -10.06 -25.51 -4.45
CA ALA A 159 -10.31 -26.66 -5.30
C ALA A 159 -11.81 -26.95 -5.34
#